data_b17bee8cc682ead3739e6c4a602631e4
#
_entry.id   b17bee8cc682ead3739e6c4a602631e4
#
_cell.length_a   1.000
_cell.length_b   1.000
_cell.length_c   1.000
_cell.angle_alpha   90.00
_cell.angle_beta   90.00
_cell.angle_gamma   90.00
#
_symmetry.space_group_name_H-M   'P 1'
#
loop_
_entity.id
_entity.type
_entity.pdbx_description
1 polymer ?
#
loop_
_entity_poly.entity_id
_entity_poly.type
_entity_poly.pdbx_seq_one_letter_code
_entity_poly.pdbx_strand_id
1 'polypeptide(L)'
;MSSWKISFIPYYMIARMKWQAANPSEAIKVLADAGYDGVEWMLHYHFNSTGELKRLVDETRGNHLQVSNIMCWEDLVTTNENSRTKSVTTLKQYLSAAHEMAIPVMNVFTGPMTWIQNSAKIGEDISEEVAWAIVTDAFSEIVETAEKNDIIVTVEAVFGMLVHDYYTMKEFLAYFDSKHLAVNLDPSHLALYGNDPSFAVRRLGKRIRHVHVKDSFGKPGALGKDFEFPILGEGMVDWQRFFTCLKEVDYDGYLSLEFENDTYLRNVCNGDWTKVAIESKKRLHAFLDS
;
A
#
# COMPACT_ATOMS: atom_id res chain seq x y z
N MET A 1 5.41 26.33 2.21
CA MET A 1 4.80 25.15 1.56
C MET A 1 5.24 23.94 2.38
N SER A 2 4.35 23.12 2.92
CA SER A 2 4.76 21.90 3.60
C SER A 2 5.33 20.96 2.53
N SER A 3 6.63 20.68 2.59
CA SER A 3 7.20 19.62 1.77
C SER A 3 6.73 18.30 2.36
N TRP A 4 6.00 17.49 1.59
CA TRP A 4 5.67 16.14 1.99
C TRP A 4 6.92 15.31 2.21
N LYS A 5 6.87 14.39 3.13
CA LYS A 5 7.90 13.38 3.32
C LYS A 5 7.75 12.31 2.26
N ILE A 6 8.87 11.87 1.70
CA ILE A 6 8.91 10.87 0.63
C ILE A 6 9.48 9.58 1.17
N SER A 7 8.75 8.48 0.98
CA SER A 7 9.21 7.12 1.29
C SER A 7 9.22 6.24 0.04
N PHE A 8 9.76 5.04 0.17
CA PHE A 8 9.86 4.06 -0.91
C PHE A 8 9.59 2.66 -0.37
N ILE A 9 8.97 1.81 -1.19
CA ILE A 9 8.80 0.38 -0.92
C ILE A 9 9.90 -0.38 -1.65
N PRO A 10 10.91 -0.94 -0.96
CA PRO A 10 12.08 -1.54 -1.60
C PRO A 10 11.82 -3.00 -2.02
N TYR A 11 10.94 -3.22 -2.95
CA TYR A 11 10.74 -4.50 -3.60
C TYR A 11 10.68 -4.33 -5.11
N TYR A 12 10.81 -5.43 -5.82
CA TYR A 12 10.67 -5.45 -7.27
C TYR A 12 10.16 -6.81 -7.76
N MET A 13 9.57 -6.81 -8.93
CA MET A 13 9.10 -8.01 -9.60
C MET A 13 10.22 -8.56 -10.50
N ILE A 14 10.74 -9.78 -10.22
CA ILE A 14 11.85 -10.39 -10.98
C ILE A 14 11.38 -11.10 -12.24
N ALA A 15 10.24 -11.73 -12.18
CA ALA A 15 9.58 -12.37 -13.30
C ALA A 15 8.09 -12.15 -13.12
N ARG A 16 7.32 -12.25 -14.20
CA ARG A 16 5.87 -12.11 -14.10
C ARG A 16 5.34 -12.85 -12.89
N MET A 17 4.74 -12.13 -11.95
CA MET A 17 4.17 -12.63 -10.70
C MET A 17 5.17 -13.16 -9.66
N LYS A 18 6.47 -12.95 -9.82
CA LYS A 18 7.46 -13.26 -8.78
C LYS A 18 8.02 -11.96 -8.19
N TRP A 19 7.71 -11.77 -6.94
CA TRP A 19 8.21 -10.66 -6.14
C TRP A 19 9.52 -11.06 -5.45
N GLN A 20 10.49 -10.16 -5.47
CA GLN A 20 11.69 -10.28 -4.67
C GLN A 20 11.86 -9.03 -3.84
N ALA A 21 11.94 -9.21 -2.52
CA ALA A 21 12.31 -8.14 -1.62
C ALA A 21 13.78 -7.76 -1.83
N ALA A 22 14.07 -6.47 -1.77
CA ALA A 22 15.44 -6.01 -1.67
C ALA A 22 16.05 -6.46 -0.33
N ASN A 23 17.37 -6.60 -0.27
CA ASN A 23 18.05 -6.80 1.02
C ASN A 23 17.80 -5.58 1.91
N PRO A 24 17.19 -5.73 3.09
CA PRO A 24 16.78 -4.57 3.89
C PRO A 24 17.92 -3.61 4.24
N SER A 25 19.07 -4.12 4.66
CA SER A 25 20.23 -3.28 5.01
C SER A 25 20.80 -2.54 3.81
N GLU A 26 20.80 -3.16 2.63
CA GLU A 26 21.18 -2.51 1.38
C GLU A 26 20.16 -1.44 0.98
N ALA A 27 18.87 -1.78 1.09
CA ALA A 27 17.79 -0.85 0.77
C ALA A 27 17.82 0.40 1.65
N ILE A 28 18.01 0.24 2.96
CA ILE A 28 18.16 1.34 3.90
C ILE A 28 19.27 2.29 3.46
N LYS A 29 20.46 1.74 3.14
CA LYS A 29 21.60 2.53 2.73
C LYS A 29 21.34 3.28 1.42
N VAL A 30 20.82 2.58 0.40
CA VAL A 30 20.51 3.19 -0.90
C VAL A 30 19.50 4.33 -0.77
N LEU A 31 18.43 4.10 0.02
CA LEU A 31 17.39 5.11 0.19
C LEU A 31 17.87 6.30 1.03
N ALA A 32 18.72 6.09 2.04
CA ALA A 32 19.35 7.16 2.79
C ALA A 32 20.27 8.00 1.88
N ASP A 33 21.15 7.36 1.09
CA ASP A 33 22.04 8.02 0.15
C ASP A 33 21.27 8.78 -0.94
N ALA A 34 20.12 8.26 -1.38
CA ALA A 34 19.21 8.94 -2.32
C ALA A 34 18.37 10.05 -1.68
N GLY A 35 18.52 10.27 -0.37
CA GLY A 35 17.88 11.35 0.38
C GLY A 35 16.36 11.15 0.57
N TYR A 36 15.87 9.93 0.68
CA TYR A 36 14.51 9.65 1.11
C TYR A 36 14.31 10.02 2.57
N ASP A 37 13.06 10.29 2.98
CA ASP A 37 12.71 10.56 4.38
C ASP A 37 12.31 9.29 5.12
N GLY A 38 11.88 8.26 4.39
CA GLY A 38 11.39 7.04 4.97
C GLY A 38 11.42 5.82 4.06
N VAL A 39 11.07 4.69 4.68
CA VAL A 39 10.96 3.38 4.05
C VAL A 39 9.63 2.77 4.48
N GLU A 40 9.00 2.05 3.59
CA GLU A 40 7.85 1.22 3.87
C GLU A 40 8.25 -0.26 3.84
N TRP A 41 7.91 -1.00 4.88
CA TRP A 41 8.27 -2.40 5.00
C TRP A 41 7.06 -3.32 4.85
N MET A 42 7.28 -4.53 4.34
CA MET A 42 6.22 -5.48 4.04
C MET A 42 6.39 -6.77 4.82
N LEU A 43 5.33 -7.20 5.50
CA LEU A 43 5.22 -8.52 6.10
C LEU A 43 5.38 -9.60 5.02
N HIS A 44 6.03 -10.70 5.38
CA HIS A 44 6.39 -11.84 4.53
C HIS A 44 7.47 -11.57 3.48
N TYR A 45 7.79 -10.31 3.19
CA TYR A 45 8.87 -9.92 2.27
C TYR A 45 10.12 -9.46 3.01
N HIS A 46 9.98 -8.58 3.98
CA HIS A 46 11.10 -7.98 4.70
C HIS A 46 11.23 -8.49 6.14
N PHE A 47 10.14 -8.94 6.74
CA PHE A 47 10.08 -9.48 8.09
C PHE A 47 8.97 -10.53 8.21
N ASN A 48 9.13 -11.47 9.17
CA ASN A 48 8.17 -12.54 9.46
C ASN A 48 7.85 -12.65 10.96
N SER A 49 8.42 -11.79 11.77
CA SER A 49 8.17 -11.71 13.21
C SER A 49 8.29 -10.28 13.71
N THR A 50 7.66 -9.98 14.85
CA THR A 50 7.77 -8.67 15.50
C THR A 50 9.19 -8.35 15.93
N GLY A 51 9.98 -9.38 16.28
CA GLY A 51 11.40 -9.22 16.59
C GLY A 51 12.25 -8.86 15.37
N GLU A 52 11.94 -9.39 14.20
CA GLU A 52 12.58 -8.98 12.94
C GLU A 52 12.15 -7.56 12.55
N LEU A 53 10.86 -7.25 12.66
CA LEU A 53 10.37 -5.90 12.44
C LEU A 53 11.09 -4.89 13.35
N LYS A 54 11.23 -5.20 14.64
CA LYS A 54 11.93 -4.31 15.58
C LYS A 54 13.37 -4.03 15.14
N ARG A 55 14.13 -5.08 14.79
CA ARG A 55 15.52 -4.91 14.29
C ARG A 55 15.56 -4.02 13.04
N LEU A 56 14.61 -4.25 12.12
CA LEU A 56 14.50 -3.48 10.89
C LEU A 56 14.17 -2.00 11.15
N VAL A 57 13.26 -1.73 12.07
CA VAL A 57 12.92 -0.36 12.51
C VAL A 57 14.14 0.33 13.15
N ASP A 58 14.84 -0.36 14.04
CA ASP A 58 16.02 0.18 14.71
C ASP A 58 17.14 0.49 13.69
N GLU A 59 17.39 -0.40 12.73
CA GLU A 59 18.37 -0.19 11.66
C GLU A 59 17.97 0.97 10.73
N THR A 60 16.70 1.04 10.35
CA THR A 60 16.16 2.14 9.53
C THR A 60 16.39 3.48 10.20
N ARG A 61 16.04 3.61 11.48
CA ARG A 61 16.21 4.84 12.26
C ARG A 61 17.67 5.17 12.52
N GLY A 62 18.52 4.16 12.71
CA GLY A 62 19.97 4.32 12.84
C GLY A 62 20.62 4.93 11.60
N ASN A 63 19.99 4.84 10.43
CA ASN A 63 20.40 5.45 9.17
C ASN A 63 19.60 6.74 8.82
N HIS A 64 18.98 7.38 9.82
CA HIS A 64 18.23 8.64 9.69
C HIS A 64 16.97 8.56 8.81
N LEU A 65 16.50 7.38 8.47
CA LEU A 65 15.21 7.17 7.83
C LEU A 65 14.12 6.89 8.86
N GLN A 66 12.87 7.17 8.50
CA GLN A 66 11.70 6.76 9.29
C GLN A 66 11.01 5.56 8.66
N VAL A 67 10.31 4.74 9.45
CA VAL A 67 9.37 3.78 8.89
C VAL A 67 8.05 4.52 8.66
N SER A 68 7.68 4.71 7.40
CA SER A 68 6.47 5.46 7.02
C SER A 68 5.20 4.65 7.20
N ASN A 69 5.28 3.35 6.98
CA ASN A 69 4.18 2.40 7.03
C ASN A 69 4.74 0.98 7.15
N ILE A 70 3.94 0.06 7.67
CA ILE A 70 4.13 -1.37 7.43
C ILE A 70 2.92 -1.93 6.68
N MET A 71 3.18 -2.64 5.62
CA MET A 71 2.18 -3.28 4.78
C MET A 71 2.03 -4.74 5.18
N CYS A 72 0.84 -5.14 5.60
CA CYS A 72 0.57 -6.49 6.06
C CYS A 72 -0.35 -7.22 5.09
N TRP A 73 0.24 -8.16 4.34
CA TRP A 73 -0.43 -8.95 3.31
C TRP A 73 -1.04 -10.22 3.90
N GLU A 74 -2.25 -10.10 4.41
CA GLU A 74 -3.06 -11.23 4.90
C GLU A 74 -4.37 -11.30 4.11
N ASP A 75 -4.70 -12.47 3.58
CA ASP A 75 -5.97 -12.68 2.87
C ASP A 75 -7.09 -12.92 3.89
N LEU A 76 -8.05 -12.00 3.92
CA LEU A 76 -9.21 -12.08 4.82
C LEU A 76 -10.42 -12.75 4.15
N VAL A 77 -10.48 -12.77 2.81
CA VAL A 77 -11.57 -13.42 2.07
C VAL A 77 -11.24 -14.88 1.83
N THR A 78 -11.52 -15.71 2.82
CA THR A 78 -11.33 -17.16 2.74
C THR A 78 -12.48 -17.90 3.38
N THR A 79 -12.86 -19.05 2.80
CA THR A 79 -13.85 -19.96 3.38
C THR A 79 -13.28 -20.78 4.55
N ASN A 80 -11.97 -20.81 4.71
CA ASN A 80 -11.30 -21.50 5.82
C ASN A 80 -11.23 -20.62 7.05
N GLU A 81 -12.09 -20.88 8.03
CA GLU A 81 -12.19 -20.12 9.27
C GLU A 81 -10.88 -20.10 10.08
N ASN A 82 -10.16 -21.22 10.14
CA ASN A 82 -8.87 -21.28 10.86
C ASN A 82 -7.81 -20.37 10.20
N SER A 83 -7.77 -20.34 8.87
CA SER A 83 -6.87 -19.45 8.13
C SER A 83 -7.22 -18.00 8.41
N ARG A 84 -8.51 -17.63 8.36
CA ARG A 84 -8.98 -16.27 8.64
C ARG A 84 -8.66 -15.83 10.07
N THR A 85 -8.95 -16.69 11.06
CA THR A 85 -8.62 -16.41 12.46
C THR A 85 -7.12 -16.20 12.66
N LYS A 86 -6.28 -16.97 11.97
CA LYS A 86 -4.83 -16.78 12.00
C LYS A 86 -4.43 -15.44 11.40
N SER A 87 -4.98 -15.08 10.23
CA SER A 87 -4.71 -13.79 9.57
C SER A 87 -5.11 -12.62 10.46
N VAL A 88 -6.32 -12.62 11.02
CA VAL A 88 -6.77 -11.58 11.96
C VAL A 88 -5.87 -11.49 13.19
N THR A 89 -5.49 -12.62 13.78
CA THR A 89 -4.57 -12.67 14.93
C THR A 89 -3.21 -12.06 14.58
N THR A 90 -2.66 -12.40 13.41
CA THR A 90 -1.42 -11.83 12.90
C THR A 90 -1.51 -10.32 12.75
N LEU A 91 -2.57 -9.81 12.12
CA LEU A 91 -2.78 -8.38 11.94
C LEU A 91 -2.88 -7.63 13.27
N LYS A 92 -3.65 -8.17 14.25
CA LYS A 92 -3.77 -7.60 15.60
C LYS A 92 -2.42 -7.55 16.33
N GLN A 93 -1.58 -8.59 16.17
CA GLN A 93 -0.23 -8.61 16.73
C GLN A 93 0.66 -7.53 16.14
N TYR A 94 0.62 -7.33 14.83
CA TYR A 94 1.43 -6.30 14.18
C TYR A 94 0.90 -4.88 14.41
N LEU A 95 -0.39 -4.68 14.60
CA LEU A 95 -0.94 -3.39 15.06
C LEU A 95 -0.35 -2.99 16.42
N SER A 96 -0.34 -3.91 17.37
CA SER A 96 0.27 -3.65 18.70
C SER A 96 1.76 -3.37 18.59
N ALA A 97 2.48 -4.14 17.78
CA ALA A 97 3.91 -3.93 17.54
C ALA A 97 4.20 -2.60 16.85
N ALA A 98 3.37 -2.19 15.88
CA ALA A 98 3.51 -0.90 15.19
C ALA A 98 3.33 0.28 16.16
N HIS A 99 2.33 0.20 17.04
CA HIS A 99 2.15 1.18 18.12
C HIS A 99 3.39 1.28 19.03
N GLU A 100 3.86 0.13 19.56
CA GLU A 100 5.05 0.08 20.42
C GLU A 100 6.31 0.65 19.78
N MET A 101 6.43 0.50 18.46
CA MET A 101 7.54 1.00 17.66
C MET A 101 7.30 2.41 17.11
N ALA A 102 6.21 3.07 17.47
CA ALA A 102 5.82 4.40 16.97
C ALA A 102 5.86 4.48 15.43
N ILE A 103 5.33 3.45 14.75
CA ILE A 103 5.08 3.46 13.30
C ILE A 103 3.74 4.17 13.09
N PRO A 104 3.63 5.16 12.18
CA PRO A 104 2.47 6.03 12.12
C PRO A 104 1.19 5.34 11.63
N VAL A 105 1.32 4.39 10.70
CA VAL A 105 0.20 3.67 10.12
C VAL A 105 0.58 2.21 9.80
N MET A 106 -0.43 1.34 9.75
CA MET A 106 -0.30 -0.02 9.24
C MET A 106 -1.31 -0.24 8.13
N ASN A 107 -0.86 -0.63 6.94
CA ASN A 107 -1.72 -0.92 5.81
C ASN A 107 -2.16 -2.39 5.79
N VAL A 108 -3.45 -2.60 5.58
CA VAL A 108 -4.11 -3.92 5.52
C VAL A 108 -4.96 -4.00 4.25
N PHE A 109 -5.18 -5.19 3.77
CA PHE A 109 -5.96 -5.47 2.56
C PHE A 109 -7.22 -6.26 2.89
N THR A 110 -8.24 -6.11 2.06
CA THR A 110 -9.47 -6.89 2.25
C THR A 110 -9.34 -8.32 1.73
N GLY A 111 -8.55 -8.54 0.66
CA GLY A 111 -8.60 -9.76 -0.14
C GLY A 111 -9.86 -9.81 -1.05
N PRO A 112 -10.08 -10.92 -1.77
CA PRO A 112 -9.16 -12.03 -1.92
C PRO A 112 -7.91 -11.62 -2.69
N MET A 113 -6.78 -12.23 -2.40
CA MET A 113 -5.54 -11.96 -3.14
C MET A 113 -5.50 -12.84 -4.39
N THR A 114 -6.13 -12.41 -5.46
CA THR A 114 -6.40 -13.20 -6.69
C THR A 114 -5.14 -13.72 -7.40
N TRP A 115 -3.99 -13.15 -7.07
CA TRP A 115 -2.66 -13.60 -7.58
C TRP A 115 -2.01 -14.69 -6.71
N ILE A 116 -2.59 -15.03 -5.53
CA ILE A 116 -2.13 -16.13 -4.68
C ILE A 116 -2.89 -17.39 -5.06
N GLN A 117 -2.15 -18.49 -5.25
CA GLN A 117 -2.75 -19.79 -5.49
C GLN A 117 -3.63 -20.19 -4.30
N ASN A 118 -4.83 -20.68 -4.58
CA ASN A 118 -5.86 -21.07 -3.62
C ASN A 118 -6.55 -19.91 -2.87
N SER A 119 -6.38 -18.67 -3.28
CA SER A 119 -7.25 -17.58 -2.82
C SER A 119 -8.68 -17.82 -3.31
N ALA A 120 -9.67 -17.46 -2.49
CA ALA A 120 -11.08 -17.63 -2.84
C ALA A 120 -11.45 -16.77 -4.04
N LYS A 121 -12.26 -17.31 -4.93
CA LYS A 121 -12.80 -16.58 -6.09
C LYS A 121 -14.24 -16.17 -5.78
N ILE A 122 -14.46 -14.87 -5.74
CA ILE A 122 -15.80 -14.31 -5.57
C ILE A 122 -16.62 -14.64 -6.82
N GLY A 123 -17.84 -15.15 -6.59
CA GLY A 123 -18.76 -15.64 -7.63
C GLY A 123 -18.58 -17.12 -8.02
N GLU A 124 -17.46 -17.75 -7.61
CA GLU A 124 -17.25 -19.21 -7.80
C GLU A 124 -17.23 -19.95 -6.45
N ASP A 125 -16.27 -19.64 -5.59
CA ASP A 125 -16.06 -20.32 -4.30
C ASP A 125 -16.89 -19.69 -3.17
N ILE A 126 -17.18 -18.40 -3.28
CA ILE A 126 -17.89 -17.60 -2.26
C ILE A 126 -18.73 -16.51 -2.94
N SER A 127 -19.93 -16.25 -2.44
CA SER A 127 -20.71 -15.12 -2.96
C SER A 127 -20.17 -13.79 -2.45
N GLU A 128 -20.45 -12.72 -3.17
CA GLU A 128 -19.97 -11.38 -2.81
C GLU A 128 -20.52 -10.94 -1.45
N GLU A 129 -21.79 -11.20 -1.13
CA GLU A 129 -22.40 -10.86 0.14
C GLU A 129 -21.72 -11.57 1.32
N VAL A 130 -21.33 -12.84 1.14
CA VAL A 130 -20.58 -13.59 2.15
C VAL A 130 -19.17 -13.07 2.29
N ALA A 131 -18.51 -12.69 1.19
CA ALA A 131 -17.19 -12.06 1.23
C ALA A 131 -17.22 -10.73 2.01
N TRP A 132 -18.21 -9.88 1.75
CA TRP A 132 -18.42 -8.63 2.50
C TRP A 132 -18.67 -8.88 3.98
N ALA A 133 -19.53 -9.84 4.34
CA ALA A 133 -19.77 -10.18 5.73
C ALA A 133 -18.51 -10.65 6.46
N ILE A 134 -17.71 -11.51 5.83
CA ILE A 134 -16.44 -12.01 6.37
C ILE A 134 -15.45 -10.86 6.62
N VAL A 135 -15.28 -9.97 5.64
CA VAL A 135 -14.32 -8.89 5.74
C VAL A 135 -14.73 -7.84 6.77
N THR A 136 -16.01 -7.46 6.81
CA THR A 136 -16.50 -6.51 7.80
C THR A 136 -16.40 -7.05 9.22
N ASP A 137 -16.65 -8.35 9.43
CA ASP A 137 -16.47 -9.01 10.73
C ASP A 137 -14.98 -9.00 11.15
N ALA A 138 -14.09 -9.42 10.26
CA ALA A 138 -12.64 -9.40 10.50
C ALA A 138 -12.12 -7.98 10.81
N PHE A 139 -12.56 -6.98 10.04
CA PHE A 139 -12.16 -5.59 10.27
C PHE A 139 -12.74 -4.99 11.54
N SER A 140 -13.87 -5.48 12.05
CA SER A 140 -14.39 -5.06 13.36
C SER A 140 -13.40 -5.36 14.48
N GLU A 141 -12.78 -6.56 14.47
CA GLU A 141 -11.74 -6.92 15.44
C GLU A 141 -10.43 -6.13 15.23
N ILE A 142 -10.04 -5.92 13.97
CA ILE A 142 -8.83 -5.17 13.61
C ILE A 142 -8.96 -3.71 14.05
N VAL A 143 -10.10 -3.06 13.77
CA VAL A 143 -10.39 -1.67 14.15
C VAL A 143 -10.46 -1.51 15.67
N GLU A 144 -11.13 -2.42 16.37
CA GLU A 144 -11.15 -2.43 17.85
C GLU A 144 -9.72 -2.50 18.43
N THR A 145 -8.85 -3.30 17.80
CA THR A 145 -7.44 -3.40 18.22
C THR A 145 -6.67 -2.11 17.92
N ALA A 146 -6.93 -1.49 16.76
CA ALA A 146 -6.33 -0.21 16.39
C ALA A 146 -6.74 0.92 17.36
N GLU A 147 -8.00 0.95 17.77
CA GLU A 147 -8.51 1.90 18.78
C GLU A 147 -7.85 1.68 20.14
N LYS A 148 -7.76 0.44 20.60
CA LYS A 148 -7.11 0.11 21.89
C LYS A 148 -5.64 0.51 21.96
N ASN A 149 -4.93 0.43 20.84
CA ASN A 149 -3.51 0.77 20.74
C ASN A 149 -3.26 2.21 20.28
N ASP A 150 -4.31 3.00 20.02
CA ASP A 150 -4.20 4.36 19.46
C ASP A 150 -3.31 4.41 18.18
N ILE A 151 -3.50 3.47 17.27
CA ILE A 151 -2.79 3.38 15.98
C ILE A 151 -3.79 3.53 14.82
N ILE A 152 -3.32 4.06 13.70
CA ILE A 152 -4.11 4.12 12.47
C ILE A 152 -3.88 2.83 11.67
N VAL A 153 -4.96 2.12 11.40
CA VAL A 153 -4.99 1.09 10.36
C VAL A 153 -5.52 1.69 9.07
N THR A 154 -4.79 1.53 7.99
CA THR A 154 -5.24 1.96 6.66
C THR A 154 -5.67 0.75 5.84
N VAL A 155 -6.65 0.96 4.99
CA VAL A 155 -7.04 0.00 3.95
C VAL A 155 -6.76 0.60 2.58
N GLU A 156 -6.34 -0.25 1.66
CA GLU A 156 -6.05 0.12 0.29
C GLU A 156 -7.03 -0.54 -0.67
N ALA A 157 -7.52 0.24 -1.64
CA ALA A 157 -8.27 -0.30 -2.76
C ALA A 157 -7.28 -0.89 -3.78
N VAL A 158 -7.34 -2.20 -4.00
CA VAL A 158 -6.41 -2.91 -4.89
C VAL A 158 -7.17 -3.71 -5.94
N PHE A 159 -6.71 -3.67 -7.17
CA PHE A 159 -7.34 -4.44 -8.27
C PHE A 159 -7.55 -5.91 -7.89
N GLY A 160 -8.71 -6.45 -8.26
CA GLY A 160 -9.06 -7.86 -8.00
C GLY A 160 -9.44 -8.20 -6.57
N MET A 161 -9.37 -7.26 -5.63
CA MET A 161 -9.85 -7.42 -4.26
C MET A 161 -11.32 -7.00 -4.11
N LEU A 162 -11.91 -7.28 -2.95
CA LEU A 162 -13.27 -6.86 -2.62
C LEU A 162 -13.39 -5.33 -2.60
N VAL A 163 -12.44 -4.65 -1.94
CA VAL A 163 -12.27 -3.20 -2.06
C VAL A 163 -11.23 -2.92 -3.12
N HIS A 164 -11.66 -2.41 -4.28
CA HIS A 164 -10.80 -2.26 -5.45
C HIS A 164 -10.88 -0.89 -6.13
N ASP A 165 -11.84 -0.06 -5.74
CA ASP A 165 -12.02 1.28 -6.29
C ASP A 165 -12.58 2.26 -5.25
N TYR A 166 -12.84 3.52 -5.67
CA TYR A 166 -13.40 4.53 -4.77
C TYR A 166 -14.79 4.14 -4.22
N TYR A 167 -15.64 3.52 -5.02
CA TYR A 167 -17.01 3.22 -4.62
C TYR A 167 -17.08 2.07 -3.62
N THR A 168 -16.30 1.02 -3.84
CA THR A 168 -16.15 -0.09 -2.91
C THR A 168 -15.43 0.34 -1.62
N MET A 169 -14.44 1.24 -1.71
CA MET A 169 -13.82 1.86 -0.54
C MET A 169 -14.83 2.68 0.27
N LYS A 170 -15.65 3.49 -0.39
CA LYS A 170 -16.69 4.30 0.27
C LYS A 170 -17.70 3.40 1.00
N GLU A 171 -18.14 2.33 0.34
CA GLU A 171 -19.06 1.35 0.94
C GLU A 171 -18.42 0.68 2.15
N PHE A 172 -17.19 0.21 2.02
CA PHE A 172 -16.44 -0.41 3.11
C PHE A 172 -16.30 0.52 4.32
N LEU A 173 -15.93 1.77 4.12
CA LEU A 173 -15.77 2.73 5.19
C LEU A 173 -17.09 3.07 5.90
N ALA A 174 -18.23 2.86 5.26
CA ALA A 174 -19.54 3.12 5.85
C ALA A 174 -19.95 2.10 6.94
N TYR A 175 -19.31 0.94 6.97
CA TYR A 175 -19.52 -0.05 8.04
C TYR A 175 -18.89 0.36 9.38
N PHE A 176 -17.95 1.34 9.39
CA PHE A 176 -17.15 1.65 10.57
C PHE A 176 -17.20 3.13 10.92
N ASP A 177 -17.58 3.44 12.16
CA ASP A 177 -17.49 4.78 12.74
C ASP A 177 -16.25 4.87 13.64
N SER A 178 -15.06 4.86 13.01
CA SER A 178 -13.79 4.92 13.71
C SER A 178 -12.82 5.88 13.04
N LYS A 179 -12.18 6.73 13.83
CA LYS A 179 -11.09 7.61 13.38
C LYS A 179 -9.76 6.83 13.17
N HIS A 180 -9.70 5.60 13.68
CA HIS A 180 -8.53 4.74 13.58
C HIS A 180 -8.53 3.87 12.31
N LEU A 181 -9.67 3.81 11.57
CA LEU A 181 -9.74 3.25 10.23
C LEU A 181 -9.62 4.37 9.19
N ALA A 182 -8.61 4.29 8.36
CA ALA A 182 -8.26 5.30 7.38
C ALA A 182 -7.95 4.67 6.00
N VAL A 183 -7.49 5.47 5.06
CA VAL A 183 -7.21 5.04 3.70
C VAL A 183 -5.72 5.20 3.39
N ASN A 184 -5.11 4.14 2.85
CA ASN A 184 -3.94 4.24 2.01
C ASN A 184 -4.45 4.45 0.57
N LEU A 185 -4.22 5.63 0.02
CA LEU A 185 -4.74 5.97 -1.31
C LEU A 185 -3.69 5.68 -2.38
N ASP A 186 -3.97 4.67 -3.20
CA ASP A 186 -3.22 4.40 -4.43
C ASP A 186 -4.04 4.86 -5.65
N PRO A 187 -3.62 5.94 -6.33
CA PRO A 187 -4.34 6.45 -7.49
C PRO A 187 -4.31 5.50 -8.68
N SER A 188 -3.31 4.62 -8.78
CA SER A 188 -3.16 3.70 -9.92
C SER A 188 -4.31 2.70 -10.00
N HIS A 189 -4.71 2.14 -8.88
CA HIS A 189 -5.83 1.19 -8.82
C HIS A 189 -7.16 1.87 -9.16
N LEU A 190 -7.37 3.09 -8.65
CA LEU A 190 -8.58 3.86 -8.97
C LEU A 190 -8.67 4.20 -10.46
N ALA A 191 -7.54 4.62 -11.07
CA ALA A 191 -7.47 4.96 -12.48
C ALA A 191 -7.79 3.75 -13.38
N LEU A 192 -7.31 2.55 -13.03
CA LEU A 192 -7.65 1.31 -13.75
C LEU A 192 -9.16 1.08 -13.85
N TYR A 193 -9.91 1.37 -12.80
CA TYR A 193 -11.37 1.24 -12.77
C TYR A 193 -12.11 2.46 -13.34
N GLY A 194 -11.39 3.41 -13.94
CA GLY A 194 -11.97 4.62 -14.52
C GLY A 194 -12.45 5.64 -13.50
N ASN A 195 -12.03 5.52 -12.25
CA ASN A 195 -12.27 6.55 -11.24
C ASN A 195 -11.29 7.72 -11.44
N ASP A 196 -11.72 8.92 -11.13
CA ASP A 196 -10.83 10.09 -11.02
C ASP A 196 -10.17 10.09 -9.64
N PRO A 197 -8.83 9.84 -9.51
CA PRO A 197 -8.15 9.86 -8.22
C PRO A 197 -8.26 11.19 -7.51
N SER A 198 -8.28 12.30 -8.26
CA SER A 198 -8.42 13.65 -7.70
C SER A 198 -9.79 13.88 -7.07
N PHE A 199 -10.84 13.31 -7.68
CA PHE A 199 -12.18 13.30 -7.06
C PHE A 199 -12.17 12.48 -5.76
N ALA A 200 -11.54 11.30 -5.76
CA ALA A 200 -11.43 10.47 -4.58
C ALA A 200 -10.71 11.20 -3.43
N VAL A 201 -9.60 11.90 -3.71
CA VAL A 201 -8.89 12.73 -2.71
C VAL A 201 -9.86 13.71 -2.03
N ARG A 202 -10.62 14.49 -2.80
CA ARG A 202 -11.55 15.49 -2.24
C ARG A 202 -12.66 14.85 -1.41
N ARG A 203 -13.11 13.64 -1.80
CA ARG A 203 -14.21 12.95 -1.12
C ARG A 203 -13.76 12.22 0.16
N LEU A 204 -12.56 11.66 0.16
CA LEU A 204 -11.99 10.96 1.32
C LEU A 204 -11.37 11.93 2.33
N GLY A 205 -10.77 13.03 1.84
CA GLY A 205 -10.28 14.11 2.69
C GLY A 205 -9.34 13.62 3.79
N LYS A 206 -9.63 13.98 5.03
CA LYS A 206 -8.82 13.62 6.22
C LYS A 206 -8.78 12.11 6.54
N ARG A 207 -9.58 11.29 5.86
CA ARG A 207 -9.46 9.84 5.96
C ARG A 207 -8.23 9.29 5.23
N ILE A 208 -7.61 10.05 4.33
CA ILE A 208 -6.35 9.66 3.70
C ILE A 208 -5.22 9.88 4.71
N ARG A 209 -4.53 8.82 5.10
CA ARG A 209 -3.43 8.89 6.06
C ARG A 209 -2.12 8.37 5.49
N HIS A 210 -2.16 7.71 4.34
CA HIS A 210 -1.01 7.29 3.56
C HIS A 210 -1.33 7.38 2.07
N VAL A 211 -0.33 7.57 1.23
CA VAL A 211 -0.49 7.65 -0.22
C VAL A 211 0.61 6.83 -0.89
N HIS A 212 0.23 5.85 -1.69
CA HIS A 212 1.11 5.23 -2.65
C HIS A 212 1.19 6.08 -3.91
N VAL A 213 2.40 6.32 -4.38
CA VAL A 213 2.66 7.04 -5.62
C VAL A 213 3.06 6.02 -6.67
N LYS A 214 2.07 5.51 -7.35
CA LYS A 214 2.16 4.50 -8.41
C LYS A 214 1.26 4.91 -9.58
N ASP A 215 1.74 4.73 -10.78
CA ASP A 215 0.98 5.01 -11.99
C ASP A 215 0.41 3.73 -12.60
N SER A 216 -0.57 3.84 -13.47
CA SER A 216 -1.16 2.71 -14.18
C SER A 216 -1.49 3.06 -15.61
N PHE A 217 -1.52 2.04 -16.46
CA PHE A 217 -1.95 2.14 -17.84
C PHE A 217 -2.77 0.90 -18.23
N GLY A 218 -3.90 1.11 -18.88
CA GLY A 218 -4.77 0.01 -19.35
C GLY A 218 -6.12 -0.04 -18.64
N LYS A 219 -6.63 -1.24 -18.41
CA LYS A 219 -7.96 -1.50 -17.80
C LYS A 219 -7.89 -2.74 -16.91
N PRO A 220 -8.83 -2.94 -15.98
CA PRO A 220 -8.82 -4.12 -15.13
C PRO A 220 -8.75 -5.43 -15.91
N GLY A 221 -7.90 -6.33 -15.44
CA GLY A 221 -7.64 -7.61 -16.10
C GLY A 221 -6.36 -8.25 -15.59
N ALA A 222 -5.59 -8.85 -16.48
CA ALA A 222 -4.32 -9.49 -16.15
C ALA A 222 -3.15 -8.51 -16.27
N LEU A 223 -2.35 -8.39 -15.20
CA LEU A 223 -1.12 -7.61 -15.19
C LEU A 223 -0.16 -8.11 -16.28
N GLY A 224 0.44 -7.19 -17.00
CA GLY A 224 1.33 -7.47 -18.13
C GLY A 224 0.64 -7.84 -19.43
N LYS A 225 -0.70 -7.77 -19.47
CA LYS A 225 -1.52 -8.03 -20.65
C LYS A 225 -2.60 -6.97 -20.86
N ASP A 226 -3.45 -6.77 -19.87
CA ASP A 226 -4.58 -5.84 -19.94
C ASP A 226 -4.22 -4.50 -19.30
N PHE A 227 -3.29 -4.51 -18.36
CA PHE A 227 -2.74 -3.33 -17.71
C PHE A 227 -1.28 -3.51 -17.28
N GLU A 228 -0.62 -2.39 -17.03
CA GLU A 228 0.73 -2.27 -16.48
C GLU A 228 0.79 -1.16 -15.45
N PHE A 229 1.79 -1.22 -14.56
CA PHE A 229 2.17 -0.13 -13.68
C PHE A 229 3.48 0.50 -14.20
N PRO A 230 3.40 1.48 -15.11
CA PRO A 230 4.61 2.12 -15.65
C PRO A 230 5.30 2.94 -14.58
N ILE A 231 6.54 3.37 -14.88
CA ILE A 231 7.21 4.33 -14.01
C ILE A 231 6.40 5.63 -13.94
N LEU A 232 6.47 6.31 -12.80
CA LEU A 232 5.72 7.51 -12.50
C LEU A 232 5.71 8.53 -13.65
N GLY A 233 4.53 8.96 -14.07
CA GLY A 233 4.29 9.93 -15.13
C GLY A 233 4.17 9.34 -16.54
N GLU A 234 4.26 8.03 -16.70
CA GLU A 234 4.03 7.35 -17.98
C GLU A 234 2.68 6.63 -18.06
N GLY A 235 1.82 6.82 -17.05
CA GLY A 235 0.49 6.23 -16.96
C GLY A 235 -0.65 7.20 -17.20
N MET A 236 -1.80 6.90 -16.60
CA MET A 236 -3.06 7.62 -16.78
C MET A 236 -3.38 8.63 -15.67
N VAL A 237 -2.59 8.64 -14.59
CA VAL A 237 -2.88 9.51 -13.44
C VAL A 237 -2.50 10.95 -13.76
N ASP A 238 -3.44 11.88 -13.59
CA ASP A 238 -3.15 13.32 -13.64
C ASP A 238 -2.49 13.76 -12.32
N TRP A 239 -1.17 13.61 -12.26
CA TRP A 239 -0.37 13.86 -11.06
C TRP A 239 -0.43 15.30 -10.60
N GLN A 240 -0.46 16.26 -11.51
CA GLN A 240 -0.53 17.67 -11.17
C GLN A 240 -1.82 18.01 -10.43
N ARG A 241 -2.94 17.52 -10.96
CA ARG A 241 -4.25 17.67 -10.35
C ARG A 241 -4.37 16.87 -9.05
N PHE A 242 -3.80 15.65 -9.00
CA PHE A 242 -3.80 14.80 -7.83
C PHE A 242 -3.10 15.47 -6.64
N PHE A 243 -1.86 15.97 -6.82
CA PHE A 243 -1.13 16.67 -5.77
C PHE A 243 -1.78 18.00 -5.37
N THR A 244 -2.40 18.72 -6.33
CA THR A 244 -3.21 19.90 -6.01
C THR A 244 -4.35 19.56 -5.06
N CYS A 245 -5.06 18.46 -5.30
CA CYS A 245 -6.14 18.00 -4.43
C CYS A 245 -5.65 17.56 -3.05
N LEU A 246 -4.48 16.90 -2.96
CA LEU A 246 -3.88 16.57 -1.67
C LEU A 246 -3.54 17.83 -0.85
N LYS A 247 -3.06 18.90 -1.49
CA LYS A 247 -2.86 20.21 -0.84
C LYS A 247 -4.20 20.81 -0.36
N GLU A 248 -5.25 20.74 -1.17
CA GLU A 248 -6.60 21.26 -0.84
C GLU A 248 -7.22 20.60 0.41
N VAL A 249 -6.91 19.33 0.66
CA VAL A 249 -7.40 18.58 1.84
C VAL A 249 -6.43 18.60 3.02
N ASP A 250 -5.35 19.39 2.95
CA ASP A 250 -4.28 19.47 3.93
C ASP A 250 -3.70 18.10 4.29
N TYR A 251 -3.41 17.27 3.28
CA TYR A 251 -2.73 16.01 3.50
C TYR A 251 -1.31 16.25 4.02
N ASP A 252 -0.93 15.59 5.10
CA ASP A 252 0.35 15.76 5.81
C ASP A 252 1.13 14.44 5.99
N GLY A 253 0.65 13.34 5.40
CA GLY A 253 1.29 12.03 5.45
C GLY A 253 2.46 11.88 4.48
N TYR A 254 2.93 10.64 4.33
CA TYR A 254 3.99 10.28 3.40
C TYR A 254 3.46 10.09 1.97
N LEU A 255 4.27 10.47 0.99
CA LEU A 255 4.17 10.02 -0.39
C LEU A 255 5.12 8.83 -0.56
N SER A 256 4.59 7.62 -0.62
CA SER A 256 5.38 6.39 -0.71
C SER A 256 5.44 5.92 -2.15
N LEU A 257 6.62 5.99 -2.75
CA LEU A 257 6.84 5.51 -4.11
C LEU A 257 6.77 3.99 -4.15
N GLU A 258 5.90 3.48 -5.00
CA GLU A 258 5.71 2.06 -5.25
C GLU A 258 5.97 1.74 -6.72
N PHE A 259 6.85 0.77 -6.97
CA PHE A 259 7.23 0.39 -8.32
C PHE A 259 6.99 -1.08 -8.60
N GLU A 260 6.20 -1.38 -9.64
CA GLU A 260 5.76 -2.73 -9.99
C GLU A 260 5.89 -3.02 -11.50
N ASN A 261 7.04 -2.69 -12.12
CA ASN A 261 7.25 -2.95 -13.54
C ASN A 261 8.52 -3.75 -13.83
N ASP A 262 8.37 -5.07 -13.95
CA ASP A 262 9.48 -5.98 -14.26
C ASP A 262 10.14 -5.69 -15.63
N THR A 263 9.33 -5.31 -16.62
CA THR A 263 9.83 -4.99 -17.97
C THR A 263 10.73 -3.76 -17.95
N TYR A 264 10.32 -2.70 -17.26
CA TYR A 264 11.13 -1.50 -17.09
C TYR A 264 12.39 -1.79 -16.29
N LEU A 265 12.27 -2.50 -15.17
CA LEU A 265 13.41 -2.89 -14.34
C LEU A 265 14.47 -3.62 -15.14
N ARG A 266 14.09 -4.62 -15.93
CA ARG A 266 15.03 -5.41 -16.73
C ARG A 266 15.62 -4.63 -17.91
N ASN A 267 14.77 -4.01 -18.71
CA ASN A 267 15.15 -3.46 -20.00
C ASN A 267 15.76 -2.07 -19.90
N VAL A 268 15.35 -1.28 -18.92
CA VAL A 268 15.84 0.11 -18.74
C VAL A 268 16.89 0.20 -17.62
N CYS A 269 16.62 -0.48 -16.51
CA CYS A 269 17.48 -0.42 -15.33
C CYS A 269 18.49 -1.57 -15.23
N ASN A 270 18.49 -2.54 -16.16
CA ASN A 270 19.36 -3.74 -16.14
C ASN A 270 19.21 -4.58 -14.85
N GLY A 271 18.01 -4.66 -14.30
CA GLY A 271 17.73 -5.37 -13.05
C GLY A 271 18.12 -4.61 -11.77
N ASP A 272 18.60 -3.40 -11.89
CA ASP A 272 19.07 -2.58 -10.78
C ASP A 272 17.91 -1.71 -10.23
N TRP A 273 17.28 -2.17 -9.14
CA TRP A 273 16.19 -1.45 -8.49
C TRP A 273 16.60 -0.10 -7.90
N THR A 274 17.89 0.11 -7.63
CA THR A 274 18.40 1.37 -7.07
C THR A 274 18.24 2.51 -8.08
N LYS A 275 18.39 2.21 -9.36
CA LYS A 275 18.12 3.18 -10.44
C LYS A 275 16.63 3.54 -10.50
N VAL A 276 15.77 2.58 -10.26
CA VAL A 276 14.33 2.83 -10.18
C VAL A 276 14.00 3.76 -9.03
N ALA A 277 14.55 3.50 -7.83
CA ALA A 277 14.32 4.35 -6.68
C ALA A 277 14.78 5.81 -6.94
N ILE A 278 15.97 5.99 -7.51
CA ILE A 278 16.49 7.31 -7.85
C ILE A 278 15.63 8.02 -8.92
N GLU A 279 15.28 7.33 -10.01
CA GLU A 279 14.50 7.90 -11.09
C GLU A 279 13.06 8.22 -10.67
N SER A 280 12.42 7.35 -9.88
CA SER A 280 11.07 7.58 -9.36
C SER A 280 11.02 8.82 -8.48
N LYS A 281 12.00 9.00 -7.58
CA LYS A 281 12.09 10.21 -6.76
C LYS A 281 12.27 11.48 -7.58
N LYS A 282 13.16 11.45 -8.59
CA LYS A 282 13.40 12.57 -9.50
C LYS A 282 12.12 12.96 -10.24
N ARG A 283 11.36 11.98 -10.74
CA ARG A 283 10.07 12.21 -11.41
C ARG A 283 9.02 12.79 -10.47
N LEU A 284 8.96 12.29 -9.24
CA LEU A 284 8.05 12.84 -8.23
C LEU A 284 8.36 14.32 -7.95
N HIS A 285 9.64 14.67 -7.75
CA HIS A 285 10.02 16.07 -7.56
C HIS A 285 9.62 16.96 -8.74
N ALA A 286 9.75 16.50 -9.98
CA ALA A 286 9.33 17.26 -11.15
C ALA A 286 7.83 17.62 -11.14
N PHE A 287 6.96 16.77 -10.55
CA PHE A 287 5.54 17.06 -10.37
C PHE A 287 5.26 17.94 -9.14
N LEU A 288 6.07 17.84 -8.10
CA LEU A 288 5.88 18.64 -6.88
C LEU A 288 6.33 20.09 -7.02
N ASP A 289 7.30 20.32 -7.90
CA ASP A 289 7.91 21.63 -8.18
C ASP A 289 7.20 22.38 -9.33
N SER A 290 6.28 21.72 -10.06
CA SER A 290 5.47 22.30 -11.14
C SER A 290 4.16 22.88 -10.59
#